data_e04cc34a0202220bc45b24d32550031e
#
_entry.id   e04cc34a0202220bc45b24d32550031e
#
_cell.length_a   1.000
_cell.length_b   1.000
_cell.length_c   1.000
_cell.angle_alpha   90.00
_cell.angle_beta   90.00
_cell.angle_gamma   90.00
#
_symmetry.space_group_name_H-M   'P 1'
#
loop_
_entity.id
_entity.type
_entity.pdbx_description
1 polymer ?
#
loop_
_entity_poly.entity_id
_entity_poly.type
_entity_poly.pdbx_seq_one_letter_code
_entity_poly.pdbx_strand_id
1 'polypeptide(L)'
;DAYRNLSDRINWFTQGAPTSETLYKILEVLYTEKEAKWVALLPVRPFTVKKAAKIWQTSEFKAERLLDHLCEKALLVDSYHNGIRKFVMPPPMAGFIEFALMRTRGDIDQHYLGELYYQYMNVEEDFIKDLFFATETKLGRVYVQEPVLTNDKMNHILDYERATHIVEEAEYIGLGLCYCRHKMSHAGHPCEINAPWDVCLTFDNVARSLAQHGDYCR
;
A
#
# COMPACT_ATOMS: atom_id res chain seq x y z
N ASP A 1 21.67 -10.97 -1.22
CA ASP A 1 20.98 -10.35 -0.08
C ASP A 1 19.48 -10.31 -0.34
N ALA A 2 18.68 -10.76 0.65
CA ALA A 2 17.24 -10.92 0.50
C ALA A 2 16.53 -9.57 0.23
N TYR A 3 16.89 -8.54 0.96
CA TYR A 3 16.25 -7.23 0.88
C TYR A 3 16.65 -6.48 -0.38
N ARG A 4 17.86 -6.66 -0.88
CA ARG A 4 18.26 -6.15 -2.20
C ARG A 4 17.44 -6.78 -3.32
N ASN A 5 17.31 -8.11 -3.32
CA ASN A 5 16.49 -8.81 -4.30
C ASN A 5 15.02 -8.39 -4.23
N LEU A 6 14.50 -8.12 -3.02
CA LEU A 6 13.14 -7.60 -2.84
C LEU A 6 13.02 -6.17 -3.36
N SER A 7 13.99 -5.29 -3.07
CA SER A 7 14.04 -3.93 -3.62
C SER A 7 14.07 -3.94 -5.15
N ASP A 8 14.92 -4.80 -5.75
CA ASP A 8 14.96 -4.98 -7.21
C ASP A 8 13.59 -5.43 -7.75
N ARG A 9 12.90 -6.34 -7.04
CA ARG A 9 11.56 -6.80 -7.43
C ARG A 9 10.51 -5.69 -7.34
N ILE A 10 10.54 -4.87 -6.30
CA ILE A 10 9.66 -3.71 -6.13
C ILE A 10 9.85 -2.72 -7.29
N ASN A 11 11.08 -2.52 -7.74
CA ASN A 11 11.40 -1.61 -8.85
C ASN A 11 10.99 -2.14 -10.25
N TRP A 12 10.37 -3.33 -10.33
CA TRP A 12 9.69 -3.78 -11.56
C TRP A 12 8.28 -3.20 -11.72
N PHE A 13 7.71 -2.60 -10.67
CA PHE A 13 6.49 -1.82 -10.82
C PHE A 13 6.75 -0.53 -11.59
N THR A 14 5.71 0.00 -12.23
CA THR A 14 5.74 1.34 -12.84
C THR A 14 6.05 2.40 -11.78
N GLN A 15 5.50 2.23 -10.59
CA GLN A 15 5.88 2.98 -9.41
C GLN A 15 6.93 2.16 -8.66
N GLY A 16 8.18 2.59 -8.72
CA GLY A 16 9.27 1.98 -7.98
C GLY A 16 9.46 2.60 -6.60
N ALA A 17 10.53 2.16 -5.95
CA ALA A 17 11.03 2.72 -4.70
C ALA A 17 12.56 2.90 -4.86
N PRO A 18 13.06 4.15 -4.98
CA PRO A 18 14.50 4.40 -5.10
C PRO A 18 15.29 3.71 -4.00
N THR A 19 16.32 2.98 -4.39
CA THR A 19 17.12 2.19 -3.47
C THR A 19 17.95 3.09 -2.56
N SER A 20 17.81 2.91 -1.25
CA SER A 20 18.59 3.60 -0.23
C SER A 20 18.78 2.70 1.00
N GLU A 21 19.70 3.06 1.89
CA GLU A 21 19.86 2.38 3.19
C GLU A 21 18.59 2.48 4.04
N THR A 22 17.85 3.58 3.92
CA THR A 22 16.56 3.75 4.60
C THR A 22 15.49 2.80 4.07
N LEU A 23 15.41 2.60 2.74
CA LEU A 23 14.52 1.61 2.16
C LEU A 23 14.83 0.19 2.68
N TYR A 24 16.11 -0.20 2.76
CA TYR A 24 16.47 -1.51 3.30
C TYR A 24 16.02 -1.69 4.74
N LYS A 25 16.20 -0.69 5.60
CA LYS A 25 15.71 -0.72 6.98
C LYS A 25 14.17 -0.81 7.06
N ILE A 26 13.45 -0.12 6.17
CA ILE A 26 12.00 -0.24 6.05
C ILE A 26 11.61 -1.69 5.73
N LEU A 27 12.26 -2.28 4.75
CA LEU A 27 12.00 -3.67 4.35
C LEU A 27 12.34 -4.66 5.47
N GLU A 28 13.39 -4.41 6.26
CA GLU A 28 13.76 -5.22 7.43
C GLU A 28 12.72 -5.16 8.56
N VAL A 29 12.06 -4.03 8.75
CA VAL A 29 10.94 -3.92 9.71
C VAL A 29 9.71 -4.68 9.24
N LEU A 30 9.39 -4.60 7.94
CA LEU A 30 8.17 -5.17 7.37
C LEU A 30 8.27 -6.68 7.11
N TYR A 31 9.43 -7.16 6.68
CA TYR A 31 9.66 -8.52 6.23
C TYR A 31 10.75 -9.21 7.05
N THR A 32 10.51 -10.44 7.45
CA THR A 32 11.62 -11.30 7.83
C THR A 32 12.50 -11.59 6.60
N GLU A 33 13.78 -11.93 6.80
CA GLU A 33 14.68 -12.29 5.70
C GLU A 33 14.12 -13.40 4.80
N LYS A 34 13.41 -14.35 5.42
CA LYS A 34 12.78 -15.47 4.71
C LYS A 34 11.60 -15.01 3.85
N GLU A 35 10.75 -14.13 4.36
CA GLU A 35 9.64 -13.54 3.61
C GLU A 35 10.16 -12.69 2.46
N ALA A 36 11.19 -11.87 2.69
CA ALA A 36 11.82 -11.07 1.65
C ALA A 36 12.35 -11.96 0.49
N LYS A 37 13.01 -13.09 0.81
CA LYS A 37 13.45 -14.07 -0.20
C LYS A 37 12.29 -14.64 -1.01
N TRP A 38 11.17 -14.97 -0.35
CA TRP A 38 10.00 -15.53 -1.02
C TRP A 38 9.28 -14.52 -1.89
N VAL A 39 9.04 -13.32 -1.36
CA VAL A 39 8.30 -12.26 -2.07
C VAL A 39 9.12 -11.75 -3.27
N ALA A 40 10.43 -11.67 -3.17
CA ALA A 40 11.31 -11.29 -4.28
C ALA A 40 11.19 -12.20 -5.51
N LEU A 41 10.72 -13.44 -5.34
CA LEU A 41 10.52 -14.40 -6.44
C LEU A 41 9.13 -14.28 -7.09
N LEU A 42 8.18 -13.64 -6.43
CA LEU A 42 6.80 -13.53 -6.91
C LEU A 42 6.68 -12.56 -8.10
N PRO A 43 5.72 -12.77 -9.00
CA PRO A 43 5.47 -11.81 -10.06
C PRO A 43 4.85 -10.53 -9.52
N VAL A 44 5.14 -9.40 -10.17
CA VAL A 44 4.48 -8.11 -9.87
C VAL A 44 3.05 -8.02 -10.42
N ARG A 45 2.65 -8.94 -11.32
CA ARG A 45 1.27 -9.07 -11.82
C ARG A 45 0.47 -10.04 -10.96
N PRO A 46 -0.87 -9.95 -10.94
CA PRO A 46 -1.70 -10.87 -10.18
C PRO A 46 -1.42 -12.34 -10.50
N PHE A 47 -1.30 -13.18 -9.47
CA PHE A 47 -0.97 -14.60 -9.57
C PHE A 47 -1.85 -15.46 -8.65
N THR A 48 -1.89 -16.76 -8.91
CA THR A 48 -2.67 -17.74 -8.12
C THR A 48 -1.77 -18.48 -7.13
N VAL A 49 -2.39 -19.16 -6.14
CA VAL A 49 -1.71 -20.10 -5.22
C VAL A 49 -0.85 -21.11 -6.00
N LYS A 50 -1.42 -21.71 -7.05
CA LYS A 50 -0.70 -22.70 -7.90
C LYS A 50 0.57 -22.13 -8.51
N LYS A 51 0.54 -20.86 -8.93
CA LYS A 51 1.74 -20.17 -9.49
C LYS A 51 2.80 -19.95 -8.42
N ALA A 52 2.40 -19.48 -7.22
CA ALA A 52 3.31 -19.30 -6.09
C ALA A 52 3.92 -20.62 -5.64
N ALA A 53 3.11 -21.68 -5.49
CA ALA A 53 3.56 -23.03 -5.13
C ALA A 53 4.64 -23.55 -6.10
N LYS A 54 4.44 -23.35 -7.40
CA LYS A 54 5.44 -23.71 -8.42
C LYS A 54 6.73 -22.91 -8.29
N ILE A 55 6.65 -21.61 -8.05
CA ILE A 55 7.82 -20.72 -7.88
C ILE A 55 8.59 -21.11 -6.62
N TRP A 56 7.91 -21.34 -5.52
CA TRP A 56 8.51 -21.69 -4.22
C TRP A 56 8.84 -23.18 -4.08
N GLN A 57 8.56 -24.00 -5.10
CA GLN A 57 8.78 -25.44 -5.11
C GLN A 57 8.18 -26.14 -3.87
N THR A 58 6.92 -25.82 -3.57
CA THR A 58 6.19 -26.32 -2.39
C THR A 58 4.77 -26.77 -2.76
N SER A 59 4.04 -27.37 -1.82
CA SER A 59 2.63 -27.72 -2.01
C SER A 59 1.73 -26.47 -2.07
N GLU A 60 0.61 -26.56 -2.78
CA GLU A 60 -0.39 -25.46 -2.83
C GLU A 60 -0.89 -25.10 -1.45
N PHE A 61 -1.17 -26.08 -0.60
CA PHE A 61 -1.58 -25.88 0.80
C PHE A 61 -0.57 -25.03 1.59
N LYS A 62 0.73 -25.34 1.48
CA LYS A 62 1.76 -24.56 2.16
C LYS A 62 1.93 -23.17 1.57
N ALA A 63 1.85 -23.05 0.24
CA ALA A 63 1.90 -21.77 -0.45
C ALA A 63 0.74 -20.87 -0.04
N GLU A 64 -0.48 -21.41 0.05
CA GLU A 64 -1.68 -20.66 0.46
C GLU A 64 -1.52 -20.09 1.86
N ARG A 65 -1.10 -20.90 2.83
CA ARG A 65 -0.85 -20.42 4.21
C ARG A 65 0.19 -19.31 4.28
N LEU A 66 1.24 -19.38 3.45
CA LEU A 66 2.25 -18.33 3.38
C LEU A 66 1.69 -17.05 2.75
N LEU A 67 0.86 -17.19 1.72
CA LEU A 67 0.19 -16.05 1.08
C LEU A 67 -0.81 -15.39 2.04
N ASP A 68 -1.60 -16.18 2.77
CA ASP A 68 -2.51 -15.67 3.80
C ASP A 68 -1.74 -14.88 4.88
N HIS A 69 -0.67 -15.44 5.39
CA HIS A 69 0.19 -14.74 6.37
C HIS A 69 0.75 -13.41 5.84
N LEU A 70 1.15 -13.36 4.57
CA LEU A 70 1.59 -12.11 3.95
C LEU A 70 0.44 -11.12 3.75
N CYS A 71 -0.78 -11.58 3.49
CA CYS A 71 -1.98 -10.73 3.46
C CYS A 71 -2.34 -10.19 4.85
N GLU A 72 -2.22 -11.01 5.92
CA GLU A 72 -2.41 -10.58 7.31
C GLU A 72 -1.46 -9.44 7.71
N LYS A 73 -0.28 -9.40 7.11
CA LYS A 73 0.72 -8.32 7.26
C LYS A 73 0.49 -7.15 6.30
N ALA A 74 -0.50 -7.23 5.41
CA ALA A 74 -0.74 -6.29 4.31
C ALA A 74 0.45 -6.12 3.34
N LEU A 75 1.30 -7.12 3.24
CA LEU A 75 2.44 -7.18 2.31
C LEU A 75 2.03 -7.80 0.96
N LEU A 76 0.89 -8.47 0.91
CA LEU A 76 0.16 -8.86 -0.28
C LEU A 76 -1.30 -8.45 -0.13
N VAL A 77 -1.97 -8.29 -1.26
CA VAL A 77 -3.41 -8.07 -1.36
C VAL A 77 -3.99 -9.19 -2.20
N ASP A 78 -5.14 -9.72 -1.81
CA ASP A 78 -5.87 -10.70 -2.60
C ASP A 78 -7.16 -10.15 -3.20
N SER A 79 -7.62 -10.79 -4.24
CA SER A 79 -8.87 -10.47 -4.90
C SER A 79 -9.48 -11.72 -5.53
N TYR A 80 -10.79 -11.71 -5.73
CA TYR A 80 -11.50 -12.77 -6.41
C TYR A 80 -11.97 -12.28 -7.77
N HIS A 81 -11.62 -13.04 -8.81
CA HIS A 81 -12.08 -12.78 -10.16
C HIS A 81 -12.63 -14.09 -10.74
N ASN A 82 -13.91 -14.11 -11.09
CA ASN A 82 -14.63 -15.31 -11.57
C ASN A 82 -14.45 -16.53 -10.65
N GLY A 83 -14.54 -16.33 -9.34
CA GLY A 83 -14.35 -17.38 -8.33
C GLY A 83 -12.91 -17.84 -8.11
N ILE A 84 -11.94 -17.29 -8.82
CA ILE A 84 -10.51 -17.59 -8.66
C ILE A 84 -9.84 -16.54 -7.81
N ARG A 85 -9.27 -16.98 -6.67
CA ARG A 85 -8.46 -16.12 -5.79
C ARG A 85 -7.11 -15.81 -6.43
N LYS A 86 -6.76 -14.55 -6.51
CA LYS A 86 -5.48 -14.03 -7.01
C LYS A 86 -4.84 -13.15 -5.96
N PHE A 87 -3.52 -13.14 -5.95
CA PHE A 87 -2.69 -12.33 -5.07
C PHE A 87 -1.87 -11.37 -5.89
N VAL A 88 -1.56 -10.21 -5.31
CA VAL A 88 -0.67 -9.22 -5.90
C VAL A 88 0.14 -8.55 -4.81
N MET A 89 1.38 -8.26 -5.09
CA MET A 89 2.18 -7.39 -4.23
C MET A 89 1.69 -5.95 -4.45
N PRO A 90 1.28 -5.23 -3.40
CA PRO A 90 0.92 -3.83 -3.55
C PRO A 90 2.15 -3.00 -3.94
N PRO A 91 1.97 -1.91 -4.71
CA PRO A 91 3.07 -0.98 -4.99
C PRO A 91 3.56 -0.30 -3.70
N PRO A 92 4.68 0.45 -3.73
CA PRO A 92 5.14 1.21 -2.57
C PRO A 92 4.11 2.21 -2.05
N MET A 93 3.71 3.17 -2.86
CA MET A 93 2.70 4.17 -2.51
C MET A 93 1.30 3.70 -2.93
N ALA A 94 0.29 4.01 -2.15
CA ALA A 94 -1.03 3.41 -2.18
C ALA A 94 -0.95 1.88 -2.04
N GLY A 95 -0.06 1.43 -1.19
CA GLY A 95 0.28 0.05 -0.97
C GLY A 95 0.95 -0.19 0.38
N PHE A 96 2.07 -0.92 0.40
CA PHE A 96 2.64 -1.41 1.66
C PHE A 96 3.10 -0.29 2.61
N ILE A 97 3.47 0.89 2.10
CA ILE A 97 3.85 2.04 2.94
C ILE A 97 2.65 2.48 3.78
N GLU A 98 1.50 2.72 3.15
CA GLU A 98 0.29 3.14 3.85
C GLU A 98 -0.28 2.02 4.71
N PHE A 99 -0.42 0.84 4.15
CA PHE A 99 -1.10 -0.29 4.81
C PHE A 99 -0.44 -0.65 6.14
N ALA A 100 0.89 -0.57 6.22
CA ALA A 100 1.63 -0.88 7.44
C ALA A 100 1.28 0.02 8.63
N LEU A 101 0.75 1.24 8.39
CA LEU A 101 0.35 2.21 9.41
C LEU A 101 -1.16 2.54 9.42
N MET A 102 -1.98 1.79 8.69
CA MET A 102 -3.44 1.97 8.68
C MET A 102 -4.16 1.32 9.86
N ARG A 103 -3.44 0.65 10.72
CA ARG A 103 -3.91 0.13 12.02
C ARG A 103 -2.78 0.15 13.06
N THR A 104 -3.14 0.03 14.33
CA THR A 104 -2.16 -0.25 15.39
C THR A 104 -1.76 -1.73 15.34
N ARG A 105 -0.48 -2.02 15.35
CA ARG A 105 0.10 -3.37 15.26
C ARG A 105 1.01 -3.64 16.45
N GLY A 106 1.04 -4.91 16.89
CA GLY A 106 1.94 -5.36 17.96
C GLY A 106 3.10 -6.23 17.48
N ASP A 107 3.17 -6.52 16.17
CA ASP A 107 4.16 -7.42 15.56
C ASP A 107 5.36 -6.68 14.94
N ILE A 108 5.29 -5.36 14.81
CA ILE A 108 6.36 -4.50 14.31
C ILE A 108 6.50 -3.25 15.17
N ASP A 109 7.69 -2.65 15.17
CA ASP A 109 7.92 -1.34 15.77
C ASP A 109 7.41 -0.22 14.83
N GLN A 110 6.15 0.20 15.03
CA GLN A 110 5.53 1.24 14.20
C GLN A 110 6.10 2.63 14.48
N HIS A 111 6.68 2.86 15.66
CA HIS A 111 7.37 4.12 15.95
C HIS A 111 8.61 4.24 15.06
N TYR A 112 9.48 3.25 15.11
CA TYR A 112 10.68 3.21 14.28
C TYR A 112 10.35 3.23 12.78
N LEU A 113 9.31 2.50 12.37
CA LEU A 113 8.83 2.52 10.99
C LEU A 113 8.36 3.92 10.56
N GLY A 114 7.66 4.64 11.44
CA GLY A 114 7.21 6.02 11.20
C GLY A 114 8.38 6.98 10.98
N GLU A 115 9.44 6.87 11.80
CA GLU A 115 10.67 7.64 11.63
C GLU A 115 11.38 7.32 10.32
N LEU A 116 11.49 6.03 9.96
CA LEU A 116 12.08 5.61 8.69
C LEU A 116 11.28 6.13 7.49
N TYR A 117 9.95 6.09 7.55
CA TYR A 117 9.10 6.65 6.48
C TYR A 117 9.25 8.16 6.38
N TYR A 118 9.37 8.86 7.50
CA TYR A 118 9.65 10.29 7.49
C TYR A 118 10.99 10.59 6.83
N GLN A 119 12.03 9.86 7.20
CA GLN A 119 13.36 9.98 6.59
C GLN A 119 13.30 9.74 5.08
N TYR A 120 12.70 8.63 4.65
CA TYR A 120 12.66 8.21 3.25
C TYR A 120 11.83 9.12 2.36
N MET A 121 10.70 9.63 2.86
CA MET A 121 9.75 10.39 2.05
C MET A 121 9.90 11.91 2.16
N ASN A 122 10.34 12.41 3.31
CA ASN A 122 10.36 13.85 3.61
C ASN A 122 11.78 14.44 3.68
N VAL A 123 12.81 13.62 3.94
CA VAL A 123 14.20 14.08 4.07
C VAL A 123 15.03 13.71 2.83
N GLU A 124 14.98 12.44 2.39
CA GLU A 124 15.72 11.98 1.20
C GLU A 124 15.11 12.51 -0.11
N GLU A 125 13.80 12.74 -0.14
CA GLU A 125 13.01 13.28 -1.26
C GLU A 125 13.02 12.48 -2.58
N ASP A 126 13.95 11.56 -2.81
CA ASP A 126 14.08 10.84 -4.09
C ASP A 126 12.83 10.03 -4.42
N PHE A 127 12.21 9.38 -3.41
CA PHE A 127 10.96 8.65 -3.61
C PHE A 127 9.83 9.58 -4.07
N ILE A 128 9.67 10.73 -3.45
CA ILE A 128 8.63 11.70 -3.80
C ILE A 128 8.90 12.34 -5.15
N LYS A 129 10.16 12.62 -5.47
CA LYS A 129 10.57 13.14 -6.79
C LYS A 129 10.25 12.14 -7.90
N ASP A 130 10.59 10.87 -7.72
CA ASP A 130 10.28 9.82 -8.69
C ASP A 130 8.77 9.62 -8.84
N LEU A 131 8.03 9.58 -7.73
CA LEU A 131 6.59 9.37 -7.74
C LEU A 131 5.82 10.47 -8.51
N PHE A 132 6.18 11.73 -8.30
CA PHE A 132 5.40 12.86 -8.81
C PHE A 132 6.01 13.55 -10.03
N PHE A 133 7.30 13.39 -10.30
CA PHE A 133 8.00 14.17 -11.31
C PHE A 133 8.72 13.37 -12.39
N ALA A 134 9.02 12.07 -12.17
CA ALA A 134 9.81 11.27 -13.10
C ALA A 134 9.11 10.98 -14.43
N THR A 135 7.78 11.01 -14.50
CA THR A 135 7.00 10.67 -15.69
C THR A 135 6.01 11.79 -16.08
N GLU A 136 5.63 11.85 -17.36
CA GLU A 136 4.58 12.78 -17.83
C GLU A 136 3.22 12.44 -17.23
N THR A 137 2.89 11.13 -17.11
CA THR A 137 1.67 10.68 -16.46
C THR A 137 1.87 10.61 -14.95
N LYS A 138 1.15 11.45 -14.23
CA LYS A 138 1.21 11.50 -12.76
C LYS A 138 0.45 10.33 -12.14
N LEU A 139 1.06 9.65 -11.16
CA LEU A 139 0.45 8.52 -10.47
C LEU A 139 -0.54 8.96 -9.38
N GLY A 140 -0.32 10.12 -8.77
CA GLY A 140 -1.21 10.69 -7.76
C GLY A 140 -2.18 11.71 -8.35
N ARG A 141 -3.44 11.68 -7.90
CA ARG A 141 -4.49 12.65 -8.24
C ARG A 141 -5.18 13.15 -6.98
N VAL A 142 -5.56 14.42 -7.01
CA VAL A 142 -6.44 15.00 -6.00
C VAL A 142 -7.87 14.92 -6.55
N TYR A 143 -8.76 14.29 -5.78
CA TYR A 143 -10.18 14.28 -6.13
C TYR A 143 -10.83 15.62 -5.83
N VAL A 144 -11.77 15.98 -6.66
CA VAL A 144 -12.50 17.24 -6.54
C VAL A 144 -13.68 17.07 -5.57
N GLN A 145 -13.76 17.98 -4.61
CA GLN A 145 -14.91 18.12 -3.71
C GLN A 145 -15.88 19.13 -4.32
N GLU A 146 -16.93 18.66 -4.96
CA GLU A 146 -17.88 19.48 -5.72
C GLU A 146 -18.52 20.63 -4.90
N PRO A 147 -18.86 20.45 -3.60
CA PRO A 147 -19.48 21.51 -2.81
C PRO A 147 -18.65 22.78 -2.65
N VAL A 148 -17.33 22.72 -2.88
CA VAL A 148 -16.44 23.89 -2.76
C VAL A 148 -16.20 24.59 -4.09
N LEU A 149 -16.77 24.08 -5.19
CA LEU A 149 -16.58 24.63 -6.52
C LEU A 149 -17.73 25.58 -6.92
N THR A 150 -17.38 26.57 -7.71
CA THR A 150 -18.39 27.43 -8.37
C THR A 150 -18.99 26.71 -9.57
N ASN A 151 -20.26 27.01 -9.90
CA ASN A 151 -21.00 26.33 -10.98
C ASN A 151 -20.31 26.39 -12.36
N ASP A 152 -19.59 27.44 -12.65
CA ASP A 152 -18.84 27.63 -13.89
C ASP A 152 -17.63 26.70 -14.00
N LYS A 153 -17.07 26.26 -12.87
CA LYS A 153 -15.96 25.32 -12.83
C LYS A 153 -16.41 23.85 -12.87
N MET A 154 -17.60 23.54 -12.42
CA MET A 154 -18.13 22.17 -12.39
C MET A 154 -18.29 21.55 -13.78
N ASN A 155 -18.55 22.33 -14.81
CA ASN A 155 -18.73 21.84 -16.18
C ASN A 155 -17.45 21.29 -16.83
N HIS A 156 -16.31 21.45 -16.19
CA HIS A 156 -15.00 20.97 -16.70
C HIS A 156 -14.43 19.78 -15.92
N ILE A 157 -15.20 19.25 -14.93
CA ILE A 157 -14.75 18.14 -14.09
C ILE A 157 -15.31 16.85 -14.66
N LEU A 158 -14.43 15.91 -14.96
CA LEU A 158 -14.80 14.58 -15.43
C LEU A 158 -15.27 13.71 -14.26
N ASP A 159 -16.20 12.79 -14.50
CA ASP A 159 -16.83 11.97 -13.43
C ASP A 159 -15.79 11.19 -12.61
N TYR A 160 -14.73 10.66 -13.23
CA TYR A 160 -13.67 9.95 -12.52
C TYR A 160 -12.79 10.84 -11.61
N GLU A 161 -12.96 12.15 -11.67
CA GLU A 161 -12.27 13.12 -10.81
C GLU A 161 -13.15 13.54 -9.61
N ARG A 162 -14.42 13.21 -9.64
CA ARG A 162 -15.40 13.60 -8.61
C ARG A 162 -15.35 12.59 -7.46
N ALA A 163 -15.08 13.09 -6.26
CA ALA A 163 -15.04 12.26 -5.06
C ALA A 163 -16.36 11.51 -4.81
N THR A 164 -17.50 12.21 -5.03
CA THR A 164 -18.84 11.63 -4.88
C THR A 164 -19.05 10.44 -5.82
N HIS A 165 -18.68 10.59 -7.10
CA HIS A 165 -18.84 9.52 -8.08
C HIS A 165 -18.01 8.28 -7.70
N ILE A 166 -16.76 8.47 -7.28
CA ILE A 166 -15.89 7.35 -6.85
C ILE A 166 -16.48 6.61 -5.66
N VAL A 167 -17.03 7.35 -4.69
CA VAL A 167 -17.66 6.75 -3.50
C VAL A 167 -18.95 6.01 -3.86
N GLU A 168 -19.77 6.56 -4.77
CA GLU A 168 -21.04 5.95 -5.21
C GLU A 168 -20.85 4.70 -6.06
N GLU A 169 -19.81 4.66 -6.90
CA GLU A 169 -19.52 3.51 -7.76
C GLU A 169 -18.75 2.38 -7.05
N ALA A 170 -18.17 2.63 -5.88
CA ALA A 170 -17.40 1.64 -5.15
C ALA A 170 -18.29 0.50 -4.63
N GLU A 171 -17.89 -0.74 -4.90
CA GLU A 171 -18.57 -1.95 -4.40
C GLU A 171 -18.27 -2.19 -2.91
N TYR A 172 -17.05 -1.82 -2.48
CA TYR A 172 -16.58 -1.91 -1.09
C TYR A 172 -15.86 -0.62 -0.71
N ILE A 173 -16.15 -0.12 0.48
CA ILE A 173 -15.45 1.03 1.05
C ILE A 173 -14.88 0.61 2.40
N GLY A 174 -13.57 0.77 2.57
CA GLY A 174 -12.87 0.52 3.83
C GLY A 174 -12.44 1.82 4.48
N LEU A 175 -12.63 1.92 5.80
CA LEU A 175 -12.25 3.06 6.61
C LEU A 175 -11.16 2.63 7.61
N GLY A 176 -9.95 3.13 7.42
CA GLY A 176 -8.78 2.80 8.23
C GLY A 176 -8.19 3.99 8.95
N LEU A 177 -7.20 3.72 9.80
CA LEU A 177 -6.41 4.73 10.48
C LEU A 177 -5.63 5.56 9.45
N CYS A 178 -5.60 6.87 9.61
CA CYS A 178 -4.85 7.76 8.71
C CYS A 178 -3.34 7.51 8.85
N TYR A 179 -2.73 6.84 7.86
CA TYR A 179 -1.30 6.54 7.90
C TYR A 179 -0.43 7.79 7.94
N CYS A 180 -0.81 8.86 7.26
CA CYS A 180 -0.07 10.12 7.25
C CYS A 180 0.06 10.69 8.66
N ARG A 181 -1.04 10.76 9.41
CA ARG A 181 -1.06 11.24 10.79
C ARG A 181 -0.32 10.29 11.72
N HIS A 182 -0.51 8.99 11.54
CA HIS A 182 0.16 7.96 12.32
C HIS A 182 1.68 8.06 12.14
N LYS A 183 2.16 8.13 10.91
CA LYS A 183 3.57 8.37 10.58
C LYS A 183 4.10 9.65 11.25
N MET A 184 3.42 10.78 11.02
CA MET A 184 3.89 12.08 11.51
C MET A 184 3.87 12.19 13.04
N SER A 185 2.90 11.52 13.70
CA SER A 185 2.85 11.41 15.15
C SER A 185 4.08 10.69 15.72
N HIS A 186 4.51 9.61 15.08
CA HIS A 186 5.71 8.87 15.47
C HIS A 186 7.00 9.65 15.18
N ALA A 187 7.04 10.40 14.09
CA ALA A 187 8.18 11.24 13.72
C ALA A 187 8.32 12.55 14.53
N GLY A 188 7.47 12.77 15.54
CA GLY A 188 7.50 13.97 16.35
C GLY A 188 6.94 15.24 15.69
N HIS A 189 6.23 15.10 14.58
CA HIS A 189 5.59 16.17 13.82
C HIS A 189 4.07 15.96 13.72
N PRO A 190 3.32 15.92 14.85
CA PRO A 190 1.89 15.63 14.82
C PRO A 190 1.11 16.65 13.97
N CYS A 191 0.08 16.16 13.30
CA CYS A 191 -0.80 17.03 12.52
C CYS A 191 -1.54 18.01 13.43
N GLU A 192 -1.50 19.30 13.11
CA GLU A 192 -2.15 20.37 13.87
C GLU A 192 -3.68 20.37 13.74
N ILE A 193 -4.21 19.73 12.71
CA ILE A 193 -5.65 19.66 12.49
C ILE A 193 -6.28 18.65 13.45
N ASN A 194 -7.20 19.13 14.29
CA ASN A 194 -8.00 18.28 15.16
C ASN A 194 -9.14 17.61 14.35
N ALA A 195 -8.85 16.49 13.75
CA ALA A 195 -9.78 15.67 12.98
C ALA A 195 -9.70 14.20 13.41
N PRO A 196 -10.71 13.37 13.14
CA PRO A 196 -10.68 11.94 13.42
C PRO A 196 -9.46 11.26 12.82
N TRP A 197 -9.01 10.19 13.47
CA TRP A 197 -7.88 9.39 12.96
C TRP A 197 -8.35 8.37 11.92
N ASP A 198 -9.57 7.86 12.03
CA ASP A 198 -10.17 6.89 11.10
C ASP A 198 -10.74 7.62 9.89
N VAL A 199 -9.90 8.04 8.98
CA VAL A 199 -10.28 8.81 7.79
C VAL A 199 -9.57 8.36 6.51
N CYS A 200 -8.78 7.29 6.57
CA CYS A 200 -8.14 6.74 5.39
C CYS A 200 -9.11 5.83 4.64
N LEU A 201 -9.52 6.23 3.45
CA LEU A 201 -10.45 5.48 2.62
C LEU A 201 -9.70 4.54 1.68
N THR A 202 -10.18 3.32 1.60
CA THR A 202 -9.81 2.34 0.58
C THR A 202 -11.04 1.82 -0.13
N PHE A 203 -10.89 1.36 -1.37
CA PHE A 203 -12.01 1.00 -2.23
C PHE A 203 -11.85 -0.42 -2.79
N ASP A 204 -13.00 -1.06 -3.06
CA ASP A 204 -13.13 -2.33 -3.80
C ASP A 204 -12.24 -3.47 -3.27
N ASN A 205 -11.47 -4.11 -4.14
CA ASN A 205 -10.65 -5.27 -3.79
C ASN A 205 -9.63 -5.00 -2.68
N VAL A 206 -9.07 -3.78 -2.62
CA VAL A 206 -8.12 -3.40 -1.58
C VAL A 206 -8.83 -3.30 -0.23
N ALA A 207 -9.97 -2.61 -0.18
CA ALA A 207 -10.79 -2.50 1.03
C ALA A 207 -11.18 -3.88 1.56
N ARG A 208 -11.66 -4.74 0.68
CA ARG A 208 -12.05 -6.11 1.02
C ARG A 208 -10.91 -6.93 1.59
N SER A 209 -9.75 -6.94 0.91
CA SER A 209 -8.58 -7.70 1.36
C SER A 209 -8.07 -7.22 2.71
N LEU A 210 -7.92 -5.91 2.88
CA LEU A 210 -7.44 -5.30 4.13
C LEU A 210 -8.38 -5.55 5.32
N ALA A 211 -9.69 -5.53 5.10
CA ALA A 211 -10.68 -5.83 6.14
C ALA A 211 -10.69 -7.32 6.51
N GLN A 212 -10.53 -8.23 5.53
CA GLN A 212 -10.59 -9.67 5.75
C GLN A 212 -9.35 -10.22 6.46
N HIS A 213 -8.17 -9.68 6.21
CA HIS A 213 -6.92 -10.29 6.62
C HIS A 213 -6.25 -9.67 7.83
N GLY A 214 -6.57 -8.48 8.20
CA GLY A 214 -5.79 -7.86 9.25
C GLY A 214 -6.43 -6.68 9.95
N ASP A 215 -7.72 -6.47 9.76
CA ASP A 215 -8.47 -5.35 10.36
C ASP A 215 -7.80 -3.98 10.10
N TYR A 216 -7.17 -3.82 8.93
CA TYR A 216 -6.53 -2.56 8.52
C TYR A 216 -7.57 -1.47 8.18
N CYS A 217 -8.79 -1.89 7.88
CA CYS A 217 -9.95 -1.04 7.71
C CYS A 217 -11.23 -1.80 8.06
N ARG A 218 -12.33 -1.10 8.25
CA ARG A 218 -13.68 -1.60 8.55
C ARG A 218 -14.70 -0.98 7.60
#